data_d72fce53b88986761a8579c9ca4ddc66
#
_entry.id   d72fce53b88986761a8579c9ca4ddc66
#
_cell.length_a   1.000
_cell.length_b   1.000
_cell.length_c   1.000
_cell.angle_alpha   90.00
_cell.angle_beta   90.00
_cell.angle_gamma   90.00
#
_symmetry.space_group_name_H-M   'P 1'
#
loop_
_entity.id
_entity.type
_entity.pdbx_description
1 polymer ?
#
loop_
_entity_poly.entity_id
_entity_poly.type
_entity_poly.pdbx_seq_one_letter_code
_entity_poly.pdbx_strand_id
1 'polypeptide(L)'
;MSPTEANTNIAGVDPSDGLAVLEQRGSVAETFGIPLAVLAELTHRCPLQCPYCSNPVELERGGSELTTEEWKNVLTELADIGVLQIHFSGGEPTARKDLVELVQHASDVGLYSNLITSAVLLTREKLSALADAGLCHVQISFQGNEPVLADRVAGFKGAHQKKIEVARWTRELDLPLTVNAVMHRQNLFQLPDIIQMALDMDADRLEVANVQYYGWALRNRAALMPSVAQIEETSRIVEQAQARLKGTLEIDYVVPDYYALRPKKCMGGWGRQFFNISPAGKILPCHAAESITGLEFLSVRSNHSIAWIWQNSDAFNRYRGTGWMPEPCKSCEFREVDFGGCRCQAFALTGDAGNTDPACTLSPMHEQIFKLAEQEAAGGSNRFLYRNFAGGTLEMDGDNGA
;
A
#
# COMPACT_ATOMS: atom_id res chain seq x y z
N MET A 1 -29.25 36.50 -31.09
CA MET A 1 -30.16 35.63 -30.36
C MET A 1 -29.30 34.81 -29.40
N SER A 2 -29.32 35.18 -28.11
CA SER A 2 -28.53 34.54 -27.04
C SER A 2 -29.22 33.24 -26.57
N PRO A 3 -28.48 32.21 -26.14
CA PRO A 3 -29.06 31.08 -25.42
C PRO A 3 -29.17 31.42 -23.92
N THR A 4 -30.33 31.16 -23.40
CA THR A 4 -30.82 31.30 -22.04
C THR A 4 -30.05 30.45 -21.03
N GLU A 5 -29.71 31.08 -19.92
CA GLU A 5 -29.20 30.48 -18.70
C GLU A 5 -30.23 29.53 -18.06
N ALA A 6 -29.83 28.30 -17.82
CA ALA A 6 -30.55 27.39 -16.92
C ALA A 6 -29.85 27.44 -15.54
N ASN A 7 -30.51 28.20 -14.66
CA ASN A 7 -30.14 28.36 -13.26
C ASN A 7 -30.66 27.14 -12.46
N THR A 8 -29.80 26.23 -12.05
CA THR A 8 -30.12 25.21 -11.04
C THR A 8 -29.53 25.64 -9.70
N ASN A 9 -30.37 26.21 -8.86
CA ASN A 9 -30.14 26.45 -7.44
C ASN A 9 -29.87 25.11 -6.74
N ILE A 10 -28.61 24.84 -6.40
CA ILE A 10 -28.25 23.91 -5.34
C ILE A 10 -28.25 24.74 -4.05
N ALA A 11 -29.21 24.42 -3.16
CA ALA A 11 -29.41 25.08 -1.88
C ALA A 11 -28.11 25.05 -1.04
N GLY A 12 -27.79 26.23 -0.49
CA GLY A 12 -26.57 26.53 0.21
C GLY A 12 -26.30 25.65 1.41
N VAL A 13 -25.12 25.03 1.35
CA VAL A 13 -24.35 24.74 2.56
C VAL A 13 -23.32 25.88 2.61
N ASP A 14 -23.47 26.74 3.61
CA ASP A 14 -22.54 27.82 3.88
C ASP A 14 -21.17 27.20 4.27
N PRO A 15 -20.07 27.51 3.57
CA PRO A 15 -18.75 27.03 3.95
C PRO A 15 -18.33 27.39 5.37
N SER A 16 -18.98 28.39 5.98
CA SER A 16 -18.76 28.79 7.37
C SER A 16 -19.35 27.81 8.39
N ASP A 17 -20.39 27.01 8.03
CA ASP A 17 -20.97 26.02 8.94
C ASP A 17 -20.02 24.83 9.17
N GLY A 18 -19.23 24.44 8.18
CA GLY A 18 -18.20 23.41 8.31
C GLY A 18 -17.04 23.85 9.21
N LEU A 19 -16.67 25.13 9.17
CA LEU A 19 -15.63 25.72 10.03
C LEU A 19 -16.10 25.86 11.48
N ALA A 20 -17.35 26.25 11.71
CA ALA A 20 -17.92 26.41 13.06
C ALA A 20 -18.04 25.06 13.81
N VAL A 21 -18.26 23.95 13.11
CA VAL A 21 -18.25 22.60 13.71
C VAL A 21 -16.83 22.18 14.10
N LEU A 22 -15.81 22.63 13.37
CA LEU A 22 -14.39 22.38 13.70
C LEU A 22 -13.92 23.23 14.89
N GLU A 23 -14.40 24.44 15.05
CA GLU A 23 -14.04 25.33 16.17
C GLU A 23 -14.61 24.87 17.53
N GLN A 24 -15.74 24.13 17.54
CA GLN A 24 -16.32 23.58 18.78
C GLN A 24 -15.65 22.26 19.25
N ARG A 25 -14.84 21.61 18.42
CA ARG A 25 -14.04 20.42 18.77
C ARG A 25 -12.62 20.87 19.14
N GLY A 26 -12.46 21.37 20.36
CA GLY A 26 -11.24 21.99 20.89
C GLY A 26 -9.90 21.44 20.40
N SER A 27 -9.03 22.34 19.99
CA SER A 27 -7.54 22.36 19.93
C SER A 27 -6.72 21.19 19.35
N VAL A 28 -7.29 20.09 18.94
CA VAL A 28 -6.55 18.88 18.50
C VAL A 28 -6.23 18.89 16.99
N ALA A 29 -7.02 19.64 16.19
CA ALA A 29 -6.87 19.68 14.73
C ALA A 29 -5.75 20.61 14.21
N GLU A 30 -5.18 21.47 15.05
CA GLU A 30 -4.27 22.52 14.60
C GLU A 30 -2.82 22.07 14.33
N THR A 31 -2.39 20.89 14.84
CA THR A 31 -0.98 20.51 14.76
C THR A 31 -0.62 19.62 13.56
N PHE A 32 -1.46 18.67 13.14
CA PHE A 32 -1.10 17.70 12.09
C PHE A 32 -2.17 17.39 11.04
N GLY A 33 -3.27 18.11 11.00
CA GLY A 33 -4.35 17.85 10.06
C GLY A 33 -5.09 16.53 10.28
N ILE A 34 -6.08 16.27 9.43
CA ILE A 34 -6.86 15.04 9.42
C ILE A 34 -6.20 14.04 8.46
N PRO A 35 -6.12 12.74 8.78
CA PRO A 35 -5.64 11.75 7.82
C PRO A 35 -6.59 11.68 6.62
N LEU A 36 -6.04 11.71 5.40
CA LEU A 36 -6.84 11.70 4.18
C LEU A 36 -7.38 10.30 3.86
N ALA A 37 -6.58 9.28 4.14
CA ALA A 37 -6.91 7.90 3.82
C ALA A 37 -6.41 6.93 4.90
N VAL A 38 -7.08 5.78 4.99
CA VAL A 38 -6.73 4.70 5.91
C VAL A 38 -6.68 3.37 5.15
N LEU A 39 -5.63 2.58 5.40
CA LEU A 39 -5.55 1.18 4.97
C LEU A 39 -6.12 0.29 6.07
N ALA A 40 -7.23 -0.36 5.80
CA ALA A 40 -7.85 -1.35 6.67
C ALA A 40 -7.35 -2.75 6.28
N GLU A 41 -6.40 -3.29 7.02
CA GLU A 41 -5.98 -4.68 6.87
C GLU A 41 -7.00 -5.57 7.57
N LEU A 42 -7.99 -6.05 6.82
CA LEU A 42 -9.14 -6.75 7.40
C LEU A 42 -8.79 -8.14 7.95
N THR A 43 -7.77 -8.78 7.39
CA THR A 43 -7.31 -10.12 7.77
C THR A 43 -5.90 -10.35 7.23
N HIS A 44 -5.11 -11.20 7.89
CA HIS A 44 -3.84 -11.69 7.32
C HIS A 44 -4.01 -12.98 6.51
N ARG A 45 -5.20 -13.57 6.44
CA ARG A 45 -5.46 -14.75 5.62
C ARG A 45 -5.37 -14.38 4.14
N CYS A 46 -4.56 -15.14 3.39
CA CYS A 46 -4.37 -14.94 1.96
C CYS A 46 -4.04 -16.29 1.31
N PRO A 47 -4.69 -16.68 0.20
CA PRO A 47 -4.36 -17.90 -0.50
C PRO A 47 -3.03 -17.84 -1.26
N LEU A 48 -2.51 -16.62 -1.52
CA LEU A 48 -1.24 -16.42 -2.19
C LEU A 48 -0.07 -16.48 -1.21
N GLN A 49 1.12 -16.74 -1.75
CA GLN A 49 2.37 -16.88 -1.00
C GLN A 49 3.48 -15.97 -1.57
N CYS A 50 3.14 -14.81 -2.10
CA CYS A 50 4.06 -13.91 -2.78
C CYS A 50 5.36 -13.70 -1.97
N PRO A 51 6.56 -13.89 -2.57
CA PRO A 51 7.84 -13.80 -1.87
C PRO A 51 8.21 -12.37 -1.44
N TYR A 52 7.49 -11.38 -1.93
CA TYR A 52 7.62 -9.96 -1.58
C TYR A 52 6.48 -9.44 -0.72
N CYS A 53 5.67 -10.33 -0.12
CA CYS A 53 4.48 -9.93 0.63
C CYS A 53 4.81 -8.88 1.69
N SER A 54 4.02 -7.81 1.74
CA SER A 54 4.17 -6.72 2.70
C SER A 54 3.63 -7.06 4.09
N ASN A 55 2.80 -8.12 4.21
CA ASN A 55 2.32 -8.56 5.50
C ASN A 55 3.47 -8.97 6.42
N PRO A 56 3.31 -8.83 7.74
CA PRO A 56 4.30 -9.25 8.71
C PRO A 56 4.73 -10.70 8.50
N VAL A 57 5.97 -11.01 8.89
CA VAL A 57 6.47 -12.40 8.87
C VAL A 57 5.65 -13.26 9.83
N GLU A 58 5.35 -12.72 11.00
CA GLU A 58 4.45 -13.31 12.00
C GLU A 58 3.05 -12.73 11.78
N LEU A 59 2.13 -13.59 11.38
CA LEU A 59 0.76 -13.18 11.07
C LEU A 59 -0.12 -13.18 12.32
N GLU A 60 -1.03 -12.22 12.40
CA GLU A 60 -2.11 -12.25 13.39
C GLU A 60 -2.95 -13.51 13.24
N ARG A 61 -3.33 -14.08 14.36
CA ARG A 61 -4.23 -15.26 14.39
C ARG A 61 -5.67 -14.81 14.12
N GLY A 62 -6.43 -15.59 13.37
CA GLY A 62 -7.81 -15.24 13.02
C GLY A 62 -8.73 -14.97 14.22
N GLY A 63 -8.42 -15.50 15.41
CA GLY A 63 -9.18 -15.23 16.63
C GLY A 63 -8.94 -13.84 17.25
N SER A 64 -7.90 -13.12 16.83
CA SER A 64 -7.61 -11.75 17.28
C SER A 64 -8.19 -10.66 16.34
N GLU A 65 -8.67 -11.06 15.17
CA GLU A 65 -9.21 -10.12 14.18
C GLU A 65 -10.40 -9.32 14.76
N LEU A 66 -10.56 -8.07 14.30
CA LEU A 66 -11.74 -7.27 14.61
C LEU A 66 -13.00 -7.94 14.06
N THR A 67 -14.05 -7.94 14.85
CA THR A 67 -15.40 -8.37 14.45
C THR A 67 -16.01 -7.39 13.43
N THR A 68 -17.11 -7.79 12.80
CA THR A 68 -17.87 -6.93 11.90
C THR A 68 -18.30 -5.63 12.57
N GLU A 69 -18.83 -5.73 13.79
CA GLU A 69 -19.30 -4.56 14.54
C GLU A 69 -18.15 -3.63 14.96
N GLU A 70 -17.02 -4.18 15.38
CA GLU A 70 -15.83 -3.36 15.67
C GLU A 70 -15.34 -2.62 14.42
N TRP A 71 -15.33 -3.27 13.24
CA TRP A 71 -14.99 -2.59 11.99
C TRP A 71 -16.00 -1.52 11.61
N LYS A 72 -17.31 -1.73 11.77
CA LYS A 72 -18.32 -0.70 11.55
C LYS A 72 -18.12 0.51 12.44
N ASN A 73 -17.83 0.29 13.74
CA ASN A 73 -17.52 1.37 14.66
C ASN A 73 -16.28 2.16 14.20
N VAL A 74 -15.23 1.46 13.76
CA VAL A 74 -14.03 2.08 13.18
C VAL A 74 -14.36 2.92 11.97
N LEU A 75 -15.14 2.40 11.01
CA LEU A 75 -15.52 3.12 9.79
C LEU A 75 -16.35 4.39 10.12
N THR A 76 -17.27 4.29 11.06
CA THR A 76 -18.04 5.45 11.53
C THR A 76 -17.12 6.50 12.16
N GLU A 77 -16.23 6.09 13.08
CA GLU A 77 -15.29 7.02 13.72
C GLU A 77 -14.35 7.69 12.70
N LEU A 78 -13.89 6.94 11.68
CA LEU A 78 -13.07 7.49 10.60
C LEU A 78 -13.81 8.56 9.79
N ALA A 79 -15.07 8.31 9.43
CA ALA A 79 -15.90 9.30 8.75
C ALA A 79 -16.15 10.55 9.62
N ASP A 80 -16.44 10.35 10.91
CA ASP A 80 -16.66 11.43 11.87
C ASP A 80 -15.47 12.36 12.06
N ILE A 81 -14.25 11.83 11.97
CA ILE A 81 -13.02 12.65 12.04
C ILE A 81 -12.63 13.26 10.70
N GLY A 82 -13.36 12.97 9.62
CA GLY A 82 -13.17 13.57 8.29
C GLY A 82 -12.21 12.82 7.37
N VAL A 83 -11.93 11.53 7.61
CA VAL A 83 -11.23 10.67 6.65
C VAL A 83 -12.08 10.57 5.37
N LEU A 84 -11.44 10.67 4.21
CA LEU A 84 -12.12 10.66 2.91
C LEU A 84 -12.15 9.25 2.29
N GLN A 85 -11.08 8.47 2.49
CA GLN A 85 -10.90 7.21 1.78
C GLN A 85 -10.54 6.07 2.72
N ILE A 86 -11.16 4.91 2.46
CA ILE A 86 -10.82 3.64 3.09
C ILE A 86 -10.34 2.64 2.03
N HIS A 87 -9.18 2.04 2.27
CA HIS A 87 -8.64 0.98 1.42
C HIS A 87 -8.79 -0.35 2.13
N PHE A 88 -9.73 -1.18 1.71
CA PHE A 88 -9.91 -2.53 2.21
C PHE A 88 -8.83 -3.44 1.65
N SER A 89 -7.96 -3.94 2.51
CA SER A 89 -6.76 -4.70 2.18
C SER A 89 -6.47 -5.77 3.25
N GLY A 90 -5.22 -6.15 3.37
CA GLY A 90 -4.71 -7.12 4.33
C GLY A 90 -3.93 -8.23 3.64
N GLY A 91 -4.21 -9.51 3.98
CA GLY A 91 -3.79 -10.66 3.19
C GLY A 91 -4.62 -10.69 1.91
N GLU A 92 -5.87 -11.18 2.05
CA GLU A 92 -6.88 -11.10 1.00
C GLU A 92 -8.23 -10.71 1.63
N PRO A 93 -8.70 -9.48 1.44
CA PRO A 93 -9.91 -8.98 2.09
C PRO A 93 -11.16 -9.78 1.70
N THR A 94 -11.19 -10.36 0.51
CA THR A 94 -12.31 -11.18 0.02
C THR A 94 -12.42 -12.54 0.73
N ALA A 95 -11.43 -12.92 1.55
CA ALA A 95 -11.52 -14.07 2.43
C ALA A 95 -12.46 -13.85 3.64
N ARG A 96 -12.82 -12.60 3.94
CA ARG A 96 -13.86 -12.29 4.94
C ARG A 96 -15.25 -12.46 4.35
N LYS A 97 -16.14 -13.05 5.15
CA LYS A 97 -17.52 -13.29 4.74
C LYS A 97 -18.37 -12.03 4.79
N ASP A 98 -18.03 -11.11 5.70
CA ASP A 98 -18.72 -9.85 6.00
C ASP A 98 -18.21 -8.65 5.16
N LEU A 99 -17.34 -8.86 4.17
CA LEU A 99 -16.77 -7.77 3.37
C LEU A 99 -17.85 -6.90 2.71
N VAL A 100 -18.92 -7.51 2.17
CA VAL A 100 -20.02 -6.77 1.53
C VAL A 100 -20.70 -5.84 2.54
N GLU A 101 -20.92 -6.33 3.75
CA GLU A 101 -21.53 -5.56 4.84
C GLU A 101 -20.63 -4.39 5.28
N LEU A 102 -19.31 -4.59 5.32
CA LEU A 102 -18.35 -3.53 5.63
C LEU A 102 -18.27 -2.46 4.52
N VAL A 103 -18.34 -2.87 3.25
CA VAL A 103 -18.39 -1.93 2.11
C VAL A 103 -19.67 -1.12 2.15
N GLN A 104 -20.82 -1.76 2.40
CA GLN A 104 -22.11 -1.04 2.55
C GLN A 104 -22.01 -0.01 3.66
N HIS A 105 -21.50 -0.39 4.84
CA HIS A 105 -21.38 0.54 5.96
C HIS A 105 -20.43 1.70 5.64
N ALA A 106 -19.30 1.45 4.95
CA ALA A 106 -18.40 2.52 4.52
C ALA A 106 -19.09 3.50 3.56
N SER A 107 -19.92 2.99 2.64
CA SER A 107 -20.72 3.80 1.73
C SER A 107 -21.78 4.62 2.49
N ASP A 108 -22.48 3.99 3.44
CA ASP A 108 -23.53 4.65 4.25
C ASP A 108 -22.99 5.83 5.09
N VAL A 109 -21.72 5.73 5.56
CA VAL A 109 -21.06 6.81 6.31
C VAL A 109 -20.27 7.77 5.42
N GLY A 110 -20.32 7.62 4.10
CA GLY A 110 -19.74 8.54 3.12
C GLY A 110 -18.24 8.39 2.85
N LEU A 111 -17.64 7.23 3.16
CA LEU A 111 -16.25 6.94 2.83
C LEU A 111 -16.12 6.45 1.38
N TYR A 112 -15.17 7.02 0.61
CA TYR A 112 -14.76 6.46 -0.66
C TYR A 112 -14.00 5.15 -0.43
N SER A 113 -14.53 4.03 -0.91
CA SER A 113 -13.96 2.71 -0.66
C SER A 113 -13.19 2.17 -1.86
N ASN A 114 -11.95 1.68 -1.62
CA ASN A 114 -11.13 0.96 -2.57
C ASN A 114 -10.87 -0.46 -2.08
N LEU A 115 -11.10 -1.46 -2.93
CA LEU A 115 -10.77 -2.86 -2.66
C LEU A 115 -9.41 -3.21 -3.27
N ILE A 116 -8.40 -3.45 -2.42
CA ILE A 116 -7.08 -3.94 -2.83
C ILE A 116 -7.06 -5.45 -2.68
N THR A 117 -7.02 -6.18 -3.79
CA THR A 117 -7.22 -7.63 -3.79
C THR A 117 -6.26 -8.37 -4.72
N SER A 118 -5.98 -9.61 -4.38
CA SER A 118 -5.39 -10.58 -5.30
C SER A 118 -6.41 -11.12 -6.32
N ALA A 119 -7.69 -10.85 -6.12
CA ALA A 119 -8.82 -11.25 -6.95
C ALA A 119 -9.13 -12.77 -7.01
N VAL A 120 -8.24 -13.65 -6.54
CA VAL A 120 -8.36 -15.10 -6.76
C VAL A 120 -9.55 -15.75 -6.05
N LEU A 121 -10.11 -15.11 -5.01
CA LEU A 121 -11.30 -15.58 -4.29
C LEU A 121 -12.59 -14.85 -4.73
N LEU A 122 -12.50 -13.88 -5.64
CA LEU A 122 -13.68 -13.18 -6.13
C LEU A 122 -14.46 -14.03 -7.12
N THR A 123 -15.77 -14.13 -6.92
CA THR A 123 -16.74 -14.56 -7.93
C THR A 123 -17.42 -13.33 -8.52
N ARG A 124 -18.07 -13.50 -9.69
CA ARG A 124 -18.81 -12.42 -10.32
C ARG A 124 -19.95 -11.91 -9.43
N GLU A 125 -20.64 -12.84 -8.76
CA GLU A 125 -21.74 -12.52 -7.84
C GLU A 125 -21.25 -11.72 -6.64
N LYS A 126 -20.09 -12.09 -6.07
CA LYS A 126 -19.50 -11.35 -4.94
C LYS A 126 -19.05 -9.94 -5.36
N LEU A 127 -18.45 -9.80 -6.54
CA LEU A 127 -18.05 -8.51 -7.07
C LEU A 127 -19.26 -7.61 -7.36
N SER A 128 -20.35 -8.17 -7.96
CA SER A 128 -21.61 -7.46 -8.16
C SER A 128 -22.20 -6.99 -6.82
N ALA A 129 -22.25 -7.87 -5.81
CA ALA A 129 -22.75 -7.50 -4.50
C ALA A 129 -21.92 -6.39 -3.82
N LEU A 130 -20.59 -6.35 -4.05
CA LEU A 130 -19.73 -5.27 -3.58
C LEU A 130 -20.01 -3.95 -4.32
N ALA A 131 -20.23 -4.00 -5.64
CA ALA A 131 -20.63 -2.84 -6.43
C ALA A 131 -21.99 -2.27 -5.96
N ASP A 132 -22.99 -3.16 -5.78
CA ASP A 132 -24.31 -2.80 -5.28
C ASP A 132 -24.27 -2.22 -3.86
N ALA A 133 -23.28 -2.64 -3.03
CA ALA A 133 -23.01 -2.13 -1.70
C ALA A 133 -22.25 -0.77 -1.71
N GLY A 134 -21.94 -0.21 -2.88
CA GLY A 134 -21.30 1.10 -3.01
C GLY A 134 -19.77 1.06 -3.04
N LEU A 135 -19.15 -0.07 -3.44
CA LEU A 135 -17.70 -0.10 -3.70
C LEU A 135 -17.36 0.89 -4.81
N CYS A 136 -16.37 1.75 -4.57
CA CYS A 136 -16.02 2.84 -5.50
C CYS A 136 -14.86 2.50 -6.45
N HIS A 137 -13.98 1.56 -6.09
CA HIS A 137 -12.75 1.27 -6.83
C HIS A 137 -12.24 -0.13 -6.56
N VAL A 138 -11.61 -0.75 -7.55
CA VAL A 138 -10.92 -2.04 -7.41
C VAL A 138 -9.46 -1.91 -7.86
N GLN A 139 -8.54 -2.34 -6.99
CA GLN A 139 -7.13 -2.49 -7.32
C GLN A 139 -6.75 -3.97 -7.31
N ILE A 140 -6.28 -4.48 -8.45
CA ILE A 140 -5.88 -5.88 -8.60
C ILE A 140 -4.36 -5.98 -8.68
N SER A 141 -3.77 -6.83 -7.82
CA SER A 141 -2.33 -7.07 -7.79
C SER A 141 -1.94 -8.18 -8.79
N PHE A 142 -1.07 -7.84 -9.76
CA PHE A 142 -0.49 -8.76 -10.73
C PHE A 142 0.97 -9.04 -10.42
N GLN A 143 1.44 -10.27 -10.68
CA GLN A 143 2.80 -10.72 -10.45
C GLN A 143 3.64 -10.78 -11.73
N GLY A 144 3.05 -10.53 -12.86
CA GLY A 144 3.65 -10.52 -14.19
C GLY A 144 2.59 -10.64 -15.26
N ASN A 145 2.98 -10.51 -16.53
CA ASN A 145 2.10 -10.71 -17.69
C ASN A 145 2.07 -12.18 -18.16
N GLU A 146 3.18 -12.90 -17.97
CA GLU A 146 3.29 -14.29 -18.39
C GLU A 146 2.74 -15.22 -17.30
N PRO A 147 1.72 -16.08 -17.61
CA PRO A 147 0.97 -16.85 -16.60
C PRO A 147 1.86 -17.76 -15.74
N VAL A 148 2.84 -18.45 -16.35
CA VAL A 148 3.69 -19.41 -15.61
C VAL A 148 4.53 -18.72 -14.55
N LEU A 149 5.16 -17.59 -14.91
CA LEU A 149 5.93 -16.80 -13.95
C LEU A 149 5.01 -16.14 -12.92
N ALA A 150 3.90 -15.56 -13.36
CA ALA A 150 2.96 -14.90 -12.47
C ALA A 150 2.38 -15.85 -11.42
N ASP A 151 1.97 -17.05 -11.81
CA ASP A 151 1.45 -18.10 -10.91
C ASP A 151 2.54 -18.61 -9.97
N ARG A 152 3.78 -18.78 -10.47
CA ARG A 152 4.92 -19.14 -9.64
C ARG A 152 5.21 -18.08 -8.59
N VAL A 153 5.25 -16.78 -8.94
CA VAL A 153 5.46 -15.69 -7.98
C VAL A 153 4.30 -15.61 -6.98
N ALA A 154 3.07 -15.84 -7.42
CA ALA A 154 1.91 -15.89 -6.55
C ALA A 154 1.92 -17.09 -5.58
N GLY A 155 2.65 -18.17 -5.91
CA GLY A 155 2.54 -19.46 -5.26
C GLY A 155 1.14 -20.09 -5.40
N PHE A 156 0.43 -19.78 -6.51
CA PHE A 156 -0.95 -20.20 -6.74
C PHE A 156 -1.24 -20.41 -8.23
N LYS A 157 -1.48 -21.66 -8.62
CA LYS A 157 -1.76 -22.04 -10.01
C LYS A 157 -3.10 -21.46 -10.48
N GLY A 158 -3.12 -20.83 -11.65
CA GLY A 158 -4.31 -20.22 -12.25
C GLY A 158 -4.65 -18.82 -11.69
N ALA A 159 -3.80 -18.25 -10.82
CA ALA A 159 -4.02 -16.92 -10.28
C ALA A 159 -4.07 -15.86 -11.38
N HIS A 160 -3.15 -15.91 -12.34
CA HIS A 160 -3.07 -14.94 -13.41
C HIS A 160 -4.36 -14.88 -14.23
N GLN A 161 -4.81 -16.04 -14.72
CA GLN A 161 -6.05 -16.13 -15.51
C GLN A 161 -7.27 -15.61 -14.73
N LYS A 162 -7.35 -15.94 -13.44
CA LYS A 162 -8.44 -15.48 -12.58
C LYS A 162 -8.47 -13.96 -12.42
N LYS A 163 -7.30 -13.33 -12.31
CA LYS A 163 -7.18 -11.87 -12.21
C LYS A 163 -7.63 -11.15 -13.48
N ILE A 164 -7.24 -11.66 -14.66
CA ILE A 164 -7.74 -11.18 -15.95
C ILE A 164 -9.28 -11.23 -16.02
N GLU A 165 -9.85 -12.34 -15.56
CA GLU A 165 -11.31 -12.51 -15.52
C GLU A 165 -11.99 -11.49 -14.60
N VAL A 166 -11.44 -11.28 -13.40
CA VAL A 166 -11.98 -10.32 -12.43
C VAL A 166 -11.80 -8.89 -12.93
N ALA A 167 -10.67 -8.55 -13.55
CA ALA A 167 -10.46 -7.23 -14.16
C ALA A 167 -11.54 -6.93 -15.21
N ARG A 168 -11.87 -7.91 -16.07
CA ARG A 168 -12.97 -7.77 -17.04
C ARG A 168 -14.31 -7.54 -16.33
N TRP A 169 -14.65 -8.33 -15.29
CA TRP A 169 -15.89 -8.12 -14.54
C TRP A 169 -15.95 -6.75 -13.86
N THR A 170 -14.80 -6.23 -13.37
CA THR A 170 -14.70 -4.91 -12.77
C THR A 170 -15.15 -3.84 -13.78
N ARG A 171 -14.64 -3.91 -15.01
CA ARG A 171 -15.02 -2.95 -16.07
C ARG A 171 -16.48 -3.14 -16.56
N GLU A 172 -16.98 -4.39 -16.61
CA GLU A 172 -18.39 -4.67 -16.94
C GLU A 172 -19.37 -4.10 -15.89
N LEU A 173 -18.90 -3.84 -14.67
CA LEU A 173 -19.68 -3.20 -13.59
C LEU A 173 -19.41 -1.69 -13.48
N ASP A 174 -18.75 -1.10 -14.47
CA ASP A 174 -18.39 0.33 -14.51
C ASP A 174 -17.56 0.80 -13.29
N LEU A 175 -16.85 -0.13 -12.62
CA LEU A 175 -15.95 0.21 -11.53
C LEU A 175 -14.57 0.65 -12.06
N PRO A 176 -14.01 1.74 -11.54
CA PRO A 176 -12.61 2.12 -11.78
C PRO A 176 -11.65 0.99 -11.43
N LEU A 177 -10.66 0.77 -12.30
CA LEU A 177 -9.68 -0.30 -12.18
C LEU A 177 -8.26 0.23 -12.07
N THR A 178 -7.56 -0.11 -10.99
CA THR A 178 -6.11 0.00 -10.90
C THR A 178 -5.46 -1.38 -11.03
N VAL A 179 -4.50 -1.49 -11.92
CA VAL A 179 -3.57 -2.63 -12.00
C VAL A 179 -2.34 -2.28 -11.16
N ASN A 180 -2.04 -3.09 -10.15
CA ASN A 180 -0.79 -2.96 -9.38
C ASN A 180 0.15 -4.09 -9.80
N ALA A 181 1.33 -3.74 -10.33
CA ALA A 181 2.36 -4.68 -10.73
C ALA A 181 3.59 -4.53 -9.82
N VAL A 182 3.82 -5.55 -8.97
CA VAL A 182 5.02 -5.57 -8.12
C VAL A 182 6.20 -6.09 -8.92
N MET A 183 7.18 -5.20 -9.17
CA MET A 183 8.31 -5.44 -10.05
C MET A 183 9.55 -5.88 -9.28
N HIS A 184 10.23 -6.88 -9.82
CA HIS A 184 11.46 -7.43 -9.28
C HIS A 184 12.32 -8.04 -10.41
N ARG A 185 13.56 -8.45 -10.11
CA ARG A 185 14.52 -8.97 -11.10
C ARG A 185 13.92 -9.96 -12.11
N GLN A 186 12.99 -10.82 -11.65
CA GLN A 186 12.49 -11.92 -12.47
C GLN A 186 11.29 -11.54 -13.36
N ASN A 187 10.71 -10.34 -13.22
CA ASN A 187 9.59 -9.91 -14.06
C ASN A 187 9.76 -8.51 -14.70
N LEU A 188 10.83 -7.76 -14.36
CA LEU A 188 11.07 -6.42 -14.91
C LEU A 188 11.10 -6.40 -16.44
N PHE A 189 11.60 -7.47 -17.10
CA PHE A 189 11.63 -7.57 -18.55
C PHE A 189 10.24 -7.64 -19.20
N GLN A 190 9.19 -7.96 -18.41
CA GLN A 190 7.79 -8.00 -18.87
C GLN A 190 7.09 -6.64 -18.78
N LEU A 191 7.76 -5.58 -18.33
CA LEU A 191 7.12 -4.27 -18.11
C LEU A 191 6.39 -3.71 -19.35
N PRO A 192 6.94 -3.78 -20.59
CA PRO A 192 6.21 -3.36 -21.78
C PRO A 192 4.89 -4.13 -21.97
N ASP A 193 4.91 -5.44 -21.74
CA ASP A 193 3.74 -6.31 -21.87
C ASP A 193 2.73 -6.07 -20.73
N ILE A 194 3.21 -5.76 -19.52
CA ILE A 194 2.36 -5.38 -18.37
C ILE A 194 1.63 -4.06 -18.66
N ILE A 195 2.32 -3.08 -19.26
CA ILE A 195 1.69 -1.82 -19.68
C ILE A 195 0.61 -2.10 -20.74
N GLN A 196 0.91 -2.95 -21.72
CA GLN A 196 -0.08 -3.34 -22.73
C GLN A 196 -1.26 -4.10 -22.12
N MET A 197 -1.00 -5.04 -21.20
CA MET A 197 -2.03 -5.78 -20.46
C MET A 197 -2.96 -4.81 -19.70
N ALA A 198 -2.43 -3.77 -19.07
CA ALA A 198 -3.25 -2.76 -18.38
C ALA A 198 -4.15 -1.97 -19.36
N LEU A 199 -3.62 -1.64 -20.54
CA LEU A 199 -4.41 -1.02 -21.62
C LEU A 199 -5.51 -1.96 -22.14
N ASP A 200 -5.19 -3.23 -22.37
CA ASP A 200 -6.15 -4.25 -22.87
C ASP A 200 -7.27 -4.53 -21.86
N MET A 201 -7.01 -4.29 -20.57
CA MET A 201 -8.01 -4.34 -19.49
C MET A 201 -8.82 -3.06 -19.36
N ASP A 202 -8.55 -2.03 -20.15
CA ASP A 202 -9.13 -0.69 -19.98
C ASP A 202 -8.94 -0.16 -18.54
N ALA A 203 -7.75 -0.34 -17.98
CA ALA A 203 -7.43 0.13 -16.63
C ALA A 203 -7.26 1.66 -16.63
N ASP A 204 -7.76 2.32 -15.58
CA ASP A 204 -7.61 3.76 -15.41
C ASP A 204 -6.19 4.11 -14.92
N ARG A 205 -5.58 3.18 -14.16
CA ARG A 205 -4.28 3.37 -13.52
C ARG A 205 -3.45 2.08 -13.51
N LEU A 206 -2.14 2.26 -13.71
CA LEU A 206 -1.13 1.21 -13.51
C LEU A 206 -0.12 1.68 -12.47
N GLU A 207 -0.03 0.98 -11.35
CA GLU A 207 1.03 1.16 -10.37
C GLU A 207 2.18 0.18 -10.66
N VAL A 208 3.32 0.71 -11.11
CA VAL A 208 4.58 -0.01 -11.30
C VAL A 208 5.38 0.11 -10.01
N ALA A 209 5.19 -0.84 -9.10
CA ALA A 209 5.76 -0.80 -7.76
C ALA A 209 6.98 -1.71 -7.66
N ASN A 210 8.19 -1.15 -7.53
CA ASN A 210 9.35 -1.95 -7.21
C ASN A 210 9.29 -2.47 -5.77
N VAL A 211 9.76 -3.72 -5.58
CA VAL A 211 9.80 -4.37 -4.28
C VAL A 211 10.55 -3.52 -3.27
N GLN A 212 9.95 -3.37 -2.08
CA GLN A 212 10.56 -2.75 -0.90
C GLN A 212 11.08 -3.85 0.03
N TYR A 213 12.32 -3.76 0.46
CA TYR A 213 13.01 -4.85 1.16
C TYR A 213 12.85 -4.82 2.67
N TYR A 214 11.67 -5.22 3.14
CA TYR A 214 11.38 -5.57 4.54
C TYR A 214 10.56 -6.86 4.60
N GLY A 215 10.41 -7.46 5.78
CA GLY A 215 9.61 -8.67 5.95
C GLY A 215 10.00 -9.81 5.01
N TRP A 216 9.04 -10.31 4.24
CA TRP A 216 9.25 -11.40 3.27
C TRP A 216 10.16 -11.01 2.12
N ALA A 217 10.03 -9.78 1.61
CA ALA A 217 10.89 -9.28 0.56
C ALA A 217 12.38 -9.26 0.98
N LEU A 218 12.67 -8.90 2.23
CA LEU A 218 14.03 -8.91 2.77
C LEU A 218 14.59 -10.33 2.83
N ARG A 219 13.78 -11.33 3.20
CA ARG A 219 14.18 -12.75 3.20
C ARG A 219 14.43 -13.31 1.79
N ASN A 220 13.72 -12.78 0.81
CA ASN A 220 13.85 -13.16 -0.60
C ASN A 220 14.73 -12.22 -1.41
N ARG A 221 15.47 -11.31 -0.77
CA ARG A 221 16.19 -10.23 -1.46
C ARG A 221 17.10 -10.75 -2.56
N ALA A 222 17.84 -11.83 -2.32
CA ALA A 222 18.72 -12.45 -3.31
C ALA A 222 17.99 -12.95 -4.57
N ALA A 223 16.70 -13.29 -4.48
CA ALA A 223 15.87 -13.71 -5.60
C ALA A 223 15.15 -12.55 -6.31
N LEU A 224 14.97 -11.42 -5.60
CA LEU A 224 14.13 -10.30 -6.03
C LEU A 224 14.93 -9.08 -6.48
N MET A 225 16.19 -8.91 -6.00
CA MET A 225 16.98 -7.70 -6.23
C MET A 225 17.31 -7.52 -7.72
N PRO A 226 16.87 -6.42 -8.36
CA PRO A 226 17.23 -6.10 -9.73
C PRO A 226 18.68 -5.58 -9.81
N SER A 227 19.26 -5.58 -11.01
CA SER A 227 20.50 -4.86 -11.30
C SER A 227 20.24 -3.37 -11.58
N VAL A 228 21.29 -2.54 -11.46
CA VAL A 228 21.23 -1.12 -11.85
C VAL A 228 20.71 -0.98 -13.28
N ALA A 229 21.27 -1.76 -14.24
CA ALA A 229 20.87 -1.72 -15.64
C ALA A 229 19.37 -2.06 -15.84
N GLN A 230 18.84 -3.02 -15.09
CA GLN A 230 17.39 -3.32 -15.13
C GLN A 230 16.55 -2.14 -14.63
N ILE A 231 16.98 -1.44 -13.58
CA ILE A 231 16.26 -0.28 -13.05
C ILE A 231 16.34 0.91 -14.00
N GLU A 232 17.48 1.19 -14.59
CA GLU A 232 17.64 2.25 -15.59
C GLU A 232 16.74 2.03 -16.81
N GLU A 233 16.73 0.80 -17.34
CA GLU A 233 15.86 0.44 -18.45
C GLU A 233 14.37 0.53 -18.06
N THR A 234 14.01 0.05 -16.88
CA THR A 234 12.63 0.16 -16.35
C THR A 234 12.19 1.62 -16.25
N SER A 235 13.03 2.48 -15.68
CA SER A 235 12.76 3.91 -15.54
C SER A 235 12.53 4.57 -16.91
N ARG A 236 13.39 4.25 -17.90
CA ARG A 236 13.27 4.75 -19.26
C ARG A 236 11.95 4.30 -19.93
N ILE A 237 11.57 3.03 -19.75
CA ILE A 237 10.29 2.51 -20.28
C ILE A 237 9.10 3.22 -19.64
N VAL A 238 9.13 3.40 -18.31
CA VAL A 238 8.05 4.09 -17.59
C VAL A 238 7.91 5.54 -18.05
N GLU A 239 9.02 6.31 -18.12
CA GLU A 239 9.00 7.70 -18.56
C GLU A 239 8.43 7.84 -19.98
N GLN A 240 8.82 6.97 -20.90
CA GLN A 240 8.27 6.96 -22.27
C GLN A 240 6.79 6.59 -22.28
N ALA A 241 6.37 5.62 -21.46
CA ALA A 241 4.97 5.22 -21.37
C ALA A 241 4.11 6.33 -20.75
N GLN A 242 4.56 6.98 -19.68
CA GLN A 242 3.87 8.13 -19.06
C GLN A 242 3.65 9.26 -20.05
N ALA A 243 4.67 9.59 -20.85
CA ALA A 243 4.55 10.64 -21.88
C ALA A 243 3.57 10.25 -23.00
N ARG A 244 3.62 8.99 -23.46
CA ARG A 244 2.80 8.47 -24.57
C ARG A 244 1.33 8.27 -24.17
N LEU A 245 1.09 7.82 -22.96
CA LEU A 245 -0.23 7.36 -22.48
C LEU A 245 -0.96 8.40 -21.62
N LYS A 246 -0.43 9.62 -21.55
CA LYS A 246 -1.05 10.71 -20.80
C LYS A 246 -2.51 10.92 -21.21
N GLY A 247 -3.41 10.84 -20.23
CA GLY A 247 -4.85 10.97 -20.44
C GLY A 247 -5.55 9.66 -20.91
N THR A 248 -4.80 8.57 -21.09
CA THR A 248 -5.36 7.24 -21.41
C THR A 248 -5.14 6.27 -20.26
N LEU A 249 -3.91 6.20 -19.74
CA LEU A 249 -3.54 5.36 -18.60
C LEU A 249 -2.63 6.17 -17.69
N GLU A 250 -3.03 6.36 -16.44
CA GLU A 250 -2.16 6.98 -15.43
C GLU A 250 -1.17 5.95 -14.93
N ILE A 251 0.13 6.27 -14.97
CA ILE A 251 1.18 5.35 -14.52
C ILE A 251 1.91 5.94 -13.32
N ASP A 252 1.75 5.29 -12.16
CA ASP A 252 2.53 5.58 -10.98
C ASP A 252 3.80 4.71 -10.96
N TYR A 253 4.94 5.32 -10.65
CA TYR A 253 6.21 4.61 -10.59
C TYR A 253 6.86 4.73 -9.23
N VAL A 254 7.03 3.60 -8.57
CA VAL A 254 7.71 3.48 -7.27
C VAL A 254 9.11 2.95 -7.49
N VAL A 255 10.11 3.83 -7.43
CA VAL A 255 11.54 3.49 -7.60
C VAL A 255 12.03 2.67 -6.41
N PRO A 256 12.91 1.66 -6.61
CA PRO A 256 13.49 0.89 -5.51
C PRO A 256 14.46 1.74 -4.66
N ASP A 257 14.30 1.67 -3.35
CA ASP A 257 15.06 2.51 -2.41
C ASP A 257 16.56 2.22 -2.42
N TYR A 258 16.99 0.98 -2.69
CA TYR A 258 18.40 0.58 -2.67
C TYR A 258 19.27 1.26 -3.75
N TYR A 259 18.64 1.75 -4.82
CA TYR A 259 19.31 2.48 -5.91
C TYR A 259 18.95 3.96 -5.95
N ALA A 260 18.20 4.43 -4.96
CA ALA A 260 17.86 5.84 -4.86
C ALA A 260 19.07 6.65 -4.35
N LEU A 261 19.22 7.86 -4.86
CA LEU A 261 20.19 8.83 -4.35
C LEU A 261 19.61 9.63 -3.17
N ARG A 262 18.30 9.62 -3.03
CA ARG A 262 17.54 10.27 -1.97
C ARG A 262 16.35 9.41 -1.57
N PRO A 263 16.03 9.36 -0.29
CA PRO A 263 14.86 8.63 0.15
C PRO A 263 13.60 9.36 -0.30
N LYS A 264 12.55 8.59 -0.58
CA LYS A 264 11.21 9.13 -0.73
C LYS A 264 10.57 9.35 0.64
N LYS A 265 9.70 10.35 0.75
CA LYS A 265 8.92 10.59 1.96
C LYS A 265 8.05 9.36 2.27
N CYS A 266 8.17 8.84 3.48
CA CYS A 266 7.37 7.71 3.95
C CYS A 266 5.88 8.10 4.01
N MET A 267 5.03 7.52 3.17
CA MET A 267 3.58 7.74 3.18
C MET A 267 3.17 9.23 3.26
N GLY A 268 3.89 10.11 2.56
CA GLY A 268 3.67 11.56 2.65
C GLY A 268 4.31 12.23 3.88
N GLY A 269 5.12 11.51 4.63
CA GLY A 269 5.68 11.82 5.92
C GLY A 269 5.07 10.96 7.03
N TRP A 270 5.90 10.47 7.95
CA TRP A 270 5.47 9.63 9.07
C TRP A 270 4.27 10.22 9.81
N GLY A 271 3.13 9.49 9.82
CA GLY A 271 1.93 9.91 10.54
C GLY A 271 1.33 11.25 10.10
N ARG A 272 1.42 11.64 8.81
CA ARG A 272 0.94 12.95 8.33
C ARG A 272 -0.34 12.90 7.50
N GLN A 273 -0.49 11.92 6.64
CA GLN A 273 -1.61 11.89 5.68
C GLN A 273 -2.37 10.57 5.70
N PHE A 274 -1.75 9.51 6.22
CA PHE A 274 -2.22 8.16 6.07
C PHE A 274 -1.83 7.33 7.30
N PHE A 275 -2.63 6.30 7.61
CA PHE A 275 -2.28 5.28 8.57
C PHE A 275 -2.92 3.92 8.24
N ASN A 276 -2.44 2.89 8.91
CA ASN A 276 -2.96 1.53 8.82
C ASN A 276 -3.74 1.14 10.06
N ILE A 277 -4.74 0.29 9.89
CA ILE A 277 -5.34 -0.47 10.98
C ILE A 277 -5.08 -1.95 10.70
N SER A 278 -4.38 -2.63 11.59
CA SER A 278 -4.09 -4.06 11.48
C SER A 278 -5.35 -4.92 11.72
N PRO A 279 -5.36 -6.20 11.37
CA PRO A 279 -6.50 -7.08 11.63
C PRO A 279 -6.91 -7.15 13.10
N ALA A 280 -5.96 -7.02 14.03
CA ALA A 280 -6.20 -6.98 15.47
C ALA A 280 -6.59 -5.59 16.00
N GLY A 281 -6.72 -4.59 15.10
CA GLY A 281 -7.13 -3.25 15.43
C GLY A 281 -6.00 -2.31 15.87
N LYS A 282 -4.74 -2.67 15.77
CA LYS A 282 -3.63 -1.75 16.04
C LYS A 282 -3.58 -0.64 15.00
N ILE A 283 -3.36 0.59 15.44
CA ILE A 283 -3.27 1.78 14.59
C ILE A 283 -1.80 2.11 14.37
N LEU A 284 -1.36 2.04 13.11
CA LEU A 284 0.04 2.06 12.71
C LEU A 284 0.30 3.21 11.73
N PRO A 285 1.38 4.00 11.89
CA PRO A 285 1.77 5.00 10.89
C PRO A 285 2.11 4.41 9.51
N CYS A 286 2.49 3.14 9.46
CA CYS A 286 2.80 2.36 8.26
C CYS A 286 2.61 0.87 8.60
N HIS A 287 2.19 0.04 7.64
CA HIS A 287 2.04 -1.40 7.85
C HIS A 287 3.32 -2.12 8.28
N ALA A 288 4.51 -1.58 7.98
CA ALA A 288 5.78 -2.12 8.44
C ALA A 288 6.24 -1.58 9.80
N ALA A 289 5.51 -0.64 10.41
CA ALA A 289 5.95 0.06 11.62
C ALA A 289 6.10 -0.85 12.84
N GLU A 290 5.34 -1.95 12.94
CA GLU A 290 5.48 -2.94 14.02
C GLU A 290 6.86 -3.61 14.08
N SER A 291 7.65 -3.55 13.00
CA SER A 291 9.03 -4.03 13.00
C SER A 291 9.97 -3.17 13.85
N ILE A 292 9.59 -1.92 14.16
CA ILE A 292 10.41 -0.99 14.95
C ILE A 292 10.21 -1.29 16.44
N THR A 293 11.25 -1.81 17.07
CA THR A 293 11.23 -2.07 18.52
C THR A 293 11.23 -0.77 19.32
N GLY A 294 10.55 -0.78 20.47
CA GLY A 294 10.47 0.38 21.36
C GLY A 294 9.37 1.40 20.99
N LEU A 295 8.53 1.10 20.00
CA LEU A 295 7.27 1.80 19.76
C LEU A 295 6.10 0.95 20.27
N GLU A 296 5.18 1.59 21.00
CA GLU A 296 3.93 0.97 21.42
C GLU A 296 2.79 1.46 20.50
N PHE A 297 2.10 0.51 19.88
CA PHE A 297 1.00 0.81 18.97
C PHE A 297 -0.34 0.53 19.68
N LEU A 298 -1.12 1.59 19.88
CA LEU A 298 -2.43 1.50 20.48
C LEU A 298 -3.44 0.88 19.51
N SER A 299 -4.45 0.23 20.07
CA SER A 299 -5.52 -0.43 19.30
C SER A 299 -6.82 0.39 19.37
N VAL A 300 -7.68 0.21 18.36
CA VAL A 300 -9.08 0.70 18.40
C VAL A 300 -9.87 0.14 19.59
N ARG A 301 -9.39 -0.93 20.22
CA ARG A 301 -9.94 -1.50 21.47
C ARG A 301 -9.42 -0.81 22.73
N SER A 302 -8.49 0.15 22.60
CA SER A 302 -8.00 0.93 23.73
C SER A 302 -9.04 1.92 24.23
N ASN A 303 -8.79 2.57 25.38
CA ASN A 303 -9.66 3.61 25.93
C ASN A 303 -9.52 4.97 25.22
N HIS A 304 -8.82 5.02 24.08
CA HIS A 304 -8.57 6.22 23.33
C HIS A 304 -9.28 6.17 21.97
N SER A 305 -9.84 7.30 21.54
CA SER A 305 -10.40 7.44 20.18
C SER A 305 -9.29 7.38 19.12
N ILE A 306 -9.66 7.05 17.89
CA ILE A 306 -8.73 7.08 16.73
C ILE A 306 -8.15 8.49 16.56
N ALA A 307 -8.95 9.53 16.73
CA ALA A 307 -8.52 10.92 16.68
C ALA A 307 -7.46 11.21 17.76
N TRP A 308 -7.66 10.73 18.99
CA TRP A 308 -6.69 10.91 20.07
C TRP A 308 -5.37 10.18 19.75
N ILE A 309 -5.46 8.92 19.28
CA ILE A 309 -4.27 8.11 18.92
C ILE A 309 -3.48 8.80 17.81
N TRP A 310 -4.16 9.26 16.77
CA TRP A 310 -3.53 10.00 15.66
C TRP A 310 -2.77 11.25 16.12
N GLN A 311 -3.34 11.99 17.06
CA GLN A 311 -2.76 13.27 17.50
C GLN A 311 -1.71 13.11 18.61
N ASN A 312 -1.88 12.16 19.52
CA ASN A 312 -1.18 12.17 20.80
C ASN A 312 -0.26 10.95 21.02
N SER A 313 -0.43 9.83 20.31
CA SER A 313 0.39 8.65 20.60
C SER A 313 1.87 8.86 20.23
N ASP A 314 2.75 8.30 21.03
CA ASP A 314 4.20 8.37 20.79
C ASP A 314 4.57 7.72 19.45
N ALA A 315 3.92 6.60 19.10
CA ALA A 315 4.14 5.92 17.83
C ALA A 315 3.97 6.82 16.60
N PHE A 316 2.99 7.75 16.62
CA PHE A 316 2.81 8.73 15.56
C PHE A 316 3.73 9.93 15.70
N ASN A 317 3.95 10.42 16.92
CA ASN A 317 4.68 11.67 17.16
C ASN A 317 6.20 11.51 17.13
N ARG A 318 6.73 10.29 17.33
CA ARG A 318 8.16 10.01 17.42
C ARG A 318 8.96 10.51 16.21
N TYR A 319 8.41 10.33 15.00
CA TYR A 319 9.09 10.70 13.75
C TYR A 319 8.27 11.69 12.91
N ARG A 320 7.31 12.37 13.50
CA ARG A 320 6.48 13.36 12.83
C ARG A 320 7.22 14.69 12.67
N GLY A 321 7.09 15.32 11.49
CA GLY A 321 7.80 16.58 11.20
C GLY A 321 9.33 16.38 11.09
N THR A 322 10.08 17.41 11.45
CA THR A 322 11.55 17.45 11.27
C THR A 322 12.32 17.66 12.57
N GLY A 323 11.64 17.94 13.69
CA GLY A 323 12.26 18.27 14.98
C GLY A 323 12.99 17.11 15.64
N TRP A 324 12.71 15.86 15.28
CA TRP A 324 13.33 14.66 15.81
C TRP A 324 14.66 14.30 15.13
N MET A 325 14.96 14.91 13.96
CA MET A 325 16.05 14.50 13.07
C MET A 325 17.43 14.80 13.67
N PRO A 326 18.36 13.82 13.68
CA PRO A 326 19.77 14.08 13.94
C PRO A 326 20.48 14.63 12.69
N GLU A 327 21.75 15.04 12.83
CA GLU A 327 22.60 15.27 11.67
C GLU A 327 22.87 13.95 10.91
N PRO A 328 22.97 13.99 9.57
CA PRO A 328 22.94 15.18 8.69
C PRO A 328 21.54 15.66 8.28
N CYS A 329 20.46 14.95 8.65
CA CYS A 329 19.11 15.29 8.24
C CYS A 329 18.65 16.64 8.81
N LYS A 330 19.06 16.99 10.03
CA LYS A 330 18.66 18.23 10.72
C LYS A 330 19.05 19.49 9.95
N SER A 331 20.23 19.53 9.36
CA SER A 331 20.73 20.66 8.55
C SER A 331 20.48 20.52 7.06
N CYS A 332 19.89 19.40 6.61
CA CYS A 332 19.65 19.12 5.19
C CYS A 332 18.58 20.05 4.61
N GLU A 333 18.82 20.61 3.42
CA GLU A 333 17.85 21.41 2.67
C GLU A 333 16.59 20.63 2.26
N PHE A 334 16.68 19.29 2.15
CA PHE A 334 15.58 18.40 1.75
C PHE A 334 14.76 17.86 2.93
N ARG A 335 15.08 18.23 4.17
CA ARG A 335 14.40 17.69 5.37
C ARG A 335 12.87 17.86 5.35
N GLU A 336 12.37 18.94 4.76
CA GLU A 336 10.94 19.21 4.61
C GLU A 336 10.33 18.56 3.34
N VAL A 337 11.16 17.92 2.50
CA VAL A 337 10.75 17.22 1.28
C VAL A 337 10.62 15.73 1.52
N ASP A 338 11.66 15.10 2.09
CA ASP A 338 11.74 13.66 2.30
C ASP A 338 11.37 13.22 3.72
N PHE A 339 11.31 14.15 4.68
CA PHE A 339 11.01 13.89 6.10
C PHE A 339 11.90 12.78 6.71
N GLY A 340 13.16 12.69 6.25
CA GLY A 340 14.13 11.69 6.69
C GLY A 340 13.93 10.29 6.09
N GLY A 341 13.00 10.11 5.16
CA GLY A 341 12.79 8.85 4.44
C GLY A 341 12.01 7.78 5.22
N CYS A 342 12.25 6.51 4.92
CA CYS A 342 11.55 5.37 5.49
C CYS A 342 12.14 4.94 6.85
N ARG A 343 11.39 5.10 7.94
CA ARG A 343 11.84 4.72 9.29
C ARG A 343 11.96 3.22 9.49
N CYS A 344 11.08 2.45 8.85
CA CYS A 344 11.11 0.99 8.90
C CYS A 344 12.36 0.44 8.20
N GLN A 345 12.77 1.04 7.07
CA GLN A 345 14.00 0.69 6.36
C GLN A 345 15.24 1.12 7.16
N ALA A 346 15.25 2.33 7.71
CA ALA A 346 16.32 2.78 8.59
C ALA A 346 16.52 1.79 9.74
N PHE A 347 15.44 1.38 10.42
CA PHE A 347 15.51 0.39 11.48
C PHE A 347 16.04 -0.97 10.98
N ALA A 348 15.46 -1.50 9.90
CA ALA A 348 15.82 -2.84 9.37
C ALA A 348 17.30 -2.95 8.97
N LEU A 349 17.92 -1.87 8.52
CA LEU A 349 19.26 -1.85 7.98
C LEU A 349 20.32 -1.30 8.95
N THR A 350 19.92 -0.47 9.92
CA THR A 350 20.85 0.18 10.85
C THR A 350 20.60 -0.19 12.31
N GLY A 351 19.49 -0.85 12.63
CA GLY A 351 19.07 -1.17 13.99
C GLY A 351 18.43 0.00 14.74
N ASP A 352 18.34 1.19 14.14
CA ASP A 352 17.72 2.37 14.74
C ASP A 352 16.90 3.15 13.71
N ALA A 353 15.61 3.32 13.98
CA ALA A 353 14.70 4.07 13.12
C ALA A 353 14.96 5.59 13.13
N GLY A 354 15.71 6.11 14.09
CA GLY A 354 16.16 7.51 14.17
C GLY A 354 17.32 7.84 13.22
N ASN A 355 18.03 6.84 12.72
CA ASN A 355 19.16 7.06 11.82
C ASN A 355 18.74 7.60 10.44
N THR A 356 19.68 8.23 9.74
CA THR A 356 19.50 8.64 8.35
C THR A 356 19.13 7.43 7.50
N ASP A 357 18.07 7.55 6.70
CA ASP A 357 17.65 6.47 5.79
C ASP A 357 18.83 6.07 4.89
N PRO A 358 19.18 4.77 4.84
CA PRO A 358 20.26 4.28 3.98
C PRO A 358 20.10 4.54 2.48
N ALA A 359 18.88 4.82 2.00
CA ALA A 359 18.65 5.29 0.63
C ALA A 359 19.24 6.69 0.36
N CYS A 360 19.54 7.46 1.41
CA CYS A 360 20.13 8.80 1.29
C CYS A 360 21.65 8.72 1.12
N THR A 361 22.20 9.44 0.12
CA THR A 361 23.68 9.54 -0.08
C THR A 361 24.42 10.15 1.12
N LEU A 362 23.73 10.85 2.00
CA LEU A 362 24.31 11.38 3.24
C LEU A 362 24.36 10.33 4.37
N SER A 363 23.72 9.17 4.20
CA SER A 363 23.77 8.09 5.18
C SER A 363 25.15 7.40 5.16
N PRO A 364 25.77 7.15 6.31
CA PRO A 364 27.01 6.38 6.38
C PRO A 364 26.84 4.93 5.90
N MET A 365 25.60 4.45 5.80
CA MET A 365 25.26 3.09 5.32
C MET A 365 24.96 3.03 3.81
N HIS A 366 24.87 4.16 3.12
CA HIS A 366 24.45 4.23 1.72
C HIS A 366 25.31 3.35 0.79
N GLU A 367 26.65 3.53 0.86
CA GLU A 367 27.56 2.77 0.02
C GLU A 367 27.51 1.25 0.30
N GLN A 368 27.29 0.85 1.55
CA GLN A 368 27.20 -0.56 1.93
C GLN A 368 25.93 -1.21 1.34
N ILE A 369 24.81 -0.49 1.36
CA ILE A 369 23.54 -0.97 0.81
C ILE A 369 23.61 -1.07 -0.70
N PHE A 370 24.18 -0.08 -1.35
CA PHE A 370 24.40 -0.12 -2.80
C PHE A 370 25.25 -1.32 -3.21
N LYS A 371 26.40 -1.53 -2.55
CA LYS A 371 27.27 -2.71 -2.78
C LYS A 371 26.56 -4.04 -2.53
N LEU A 372 25.75 -4.11 -1.48
CA LEU A 372 24.97 -5.30 -1.16
C LEU A 372 23.93 -5.58 -2.28
N ALA A 373 23.25 -4.55 -2.76
CA ALA A 373 22.30 -4.69 -3.86
C ALA A 373 22.97 -5.19 -5.15
N GLU A 374 24.14 -4.64 -5.51
CA GLU A 374 24.91 -5.11 -6.66
C GLU A 374 25.36 -6.57 -6.52
N GLN A 375 25.85 -6.95 -5.34
CA GLN A 375 26.29 -8.33 -5.07
C GLN A 375 25.13 -9.32 -5.20
N GLU A 376 23.97 -9.01 -4.65
CA GLU A 376 22.78 -9.87 -4.73
C GLU A 376 22.20 -9.91 -6.14
N ALA A 377 22.20 -8.79 -6.85
CA ALA A 377 21.80 -8.76 -8.25
C ALA A 377 22.71 -9.61 -9.14
N ALA A 378 24.03 -9.65 -8.86
CA ALA A 378 25.02 -10.42 -9.63
C ALA A 378 25.02 -11.91 -9.28
N GLY A 379 24.85 -12.27 -7.99
CA GLY A 379 24.97 -13.64 -7.48
C GLY A 379 23.66 -14.35 -7.17
N GLY A 380 22.54 -13.74 -7.47
CA GLY A 380 21.26 -14.10 -6.91
C GLY A 380 20.69 -15.46 -7.35
N SER A 381 20.08 -16.14 -6.40
CA SER A 381 19.25 -17.33 -6.61
C SER A 381 17.95 -16.96 -7.34
N ASN A 382 17.43 -17.85 -8.19
CA ASN A 382 16.07 -17.72 -8.73
C ASN A 382 15.02 -18.41 -7.85
N ARG A 383 15.41 -18.97 -6.71
CA ARG A 383 14.52 -19.69 -5.79
C ARG A 383 13.84 -18.72 -4.85
N PHE A 384 12.53 -18.93 -4.62
CA PHE A 384 11.75 -18.19 -3.66
C PHE A 384 11.56 -18.95 -2.36
N LEU A 385 11.65 -18.24 -1.24
CA LEU A 385 11.17 -18.70 0.04
C LEU A 385 9.70 -18.32 0.16
N TYR A 386 8.81 -19.29 0.17
CA TYR A 386 7.38 -19.07 0.31
C TYR A 386 6.95 -19.13 1.76
N ARG A 387 5.89 -18.38 2.07
CA ARG A 387 5.23 -18.43 3.37
C ARG A 387 4.50 -19.75 3.52
N ASN A 388 4.77 -20.48 4.65
CA ASN A 388 3.99 -21.64 5.03
C ASN A 388 2.99 -21.25 6.13
N PHE A 389 1.72 -21.50 5.92
CA PHE A 389 0.66 -21.26 6.91
C PHE A 389 0.79 -22.09 8.19
N ALA A 390 1.58 -23.17 8.19
CA ALA A 390 1.88 -23.99 9.36
C ALA A 390 3.03 -23.43 10.23
N GLY A 391 3.54 -22.21 9.95
CA GLY A 391 4.56 -21.55 10.75
C GLY A 391 6.01 -21.87 10.36
N GLY A 392 6.23 -22.44 9.16
CA GLY A 392 7.56 -22.70 8.60
C GLY A 392 7.82 -22.01 7.28
N THR A 393 9.07 -22.04 6.82
CA THR A 393 9.47 -21.68 5.46
C THR A 393 9.47 -22.93 4.57
N LEU A 394 8.89 -22.85 3.36
CA LEU A 394 9.03 -23.86 2.32
C LEU A 394 9.96 -23.31 1.25
N GLU A 395 11.10 -24.00 1.01
CA GLU A 395 11.85 -23.84 -0.22
C GLU A 395 11.15 -24.65 -1.31
N MET A 396 10.70 -23.98 -2.36
CA MET A 396 10.24 -24.66 -3.56
C MET A 396 11.32 -24.55 -4.62
N ASP A 397 11.84 -25.69 -5.06
CA ASP A 397 12.78 -25.78 -6.17
C ASP A 397 12.15 -25.21 -7.43
N GLY A 398 12.83 -24.24 -8.02
CA GLY A 398 12.43 -23.63 -9.29
C GLY A 398 12.81 -24.48 -10.50
N ASP A 399 12.73 -25.79 -10.43
CA ASP A 399 12.94 -26.68 -11.56
C ASP A 399 12.16 -27.98 -11.37
N ASN A 400 10.91 -27.97 -11.79
CA ASN A 400 10.30 -29.10 -12.44
C ASN A 400 9.71 -28.57 -13.76
N GLY A 401 10.64 -28.33 -14.69
CA GLY A 401 10.33 -28.20 -16.08
C GLY A 401 9.95 -29.56 -16.65
N ALA A 402 8.85 -29.61 -17.31
CA ALA A 402 8.57 -30.30 -18.56
C ALA A 402 7.11 -30.05 -18.91
#